data_b737d8ad09173d6b71054bd187672d04
#
_entry.id   b737d8ad09173d6b71054bd187672d04
#
_cell.length_a   1.000
_cell.length_b   1.000
_cell.length_c   1.000
_cell.angle_alpha   90.00
_cell.angle_beta   90.00
_cell.angle_gamma   90.00
#
_symmetry.space_group_name_H-M   'P 1'
#
loop_
_entity.id
_entity.type
_entity.pdbx_description
1 polymer ?
#
loop_
_entity_poly.entity_id
_entity_poly.type
_entity_poly.pdbx_seq_one_letter_code
_entity_poly.pdbx_strand_id
1 'polypeptide(L)' 'MCLGIPGRVIEIVDGYHDQIALVDVSGARRKVNVGILQDDPARPGDWVIIHMGFAVEKTDEAGAAAALDGLRLLGHGDLP' A
#
# COMPACT_ATOMS: atom_id res chain seq x y z
N MET A 1 4.97 -10.98 11.86
CA MET A 1 3.77 -10.61 11.11
C MET A 1 3.96 -9.24 10.48
N CYS A 2 3.66 -9.11 9.21
CA CYS A 2 3.83 -7.85 8.53
C CYS A 2 2.67 -6.91 8.87
N LEU A 3 2.98 -5.75 9.40
CA LEU A 3 1.99 -4.73 9.71
C LEU A 3 1.96 -3.70 8.58
N GLY A 4 1.72 -4.17 7.37
CA GLY A 4 1.65 -3.29 6.21
C GLY A 4 0.40 -2.41 6.24
N ILE A 5 0.52 -1.26 5.63
CA ILE A 5 -0.58 -0.30 5.50
C ILE A 5 -1.16 -0.45 4.10
N PRO A 6 -2.48 -0.66 3.96
CA PRO A 6 -3.07 -0.75 2.63
C PRO A 6 -3.16 0.63 1.98
N GLY A 7 -2.91 0.68 0.69
CA GLY A 7 -3.04 1.89 -0.10
C GLY A 7 -3.52 1.56 -1.50
N ARG A 8 -4.20 2.51 -2.12
CA ARG A 8 -4.69 2.35 -3.49
C ARG A 8 -3.84 3.16 -4.43
N VAL A 9 -3.33 2.51 -5.47
CA VAL A 9 -2.50 3.17 -6.47
C VAL A 9 -3.36 4.15 -7.28
N ILE A 10 -2.92 5.40 -7.35
CA ILE A 10 -3.60 6.45 -8.12
C ILE A 10 -2.99 6.54 -9.51
N GLU A 11 -1.66 6.63 -9.57
CA GLU A 11 -0.95 6.72 -10.85
C GLU A 11 0.50 6.32 -10.66
N ILE A 12 1.16 5.98 -11.76
CA ILE A 12 2.59 5.71 -11.78
C ILE A 12 3.30 7.02 -12.10
N VAL A 13 4.27 7.39 -11.26
CA VAL A 13 5.00 8.66 -11.42
C VAL A 13 6.06 8.50 -12.49
N ASP A 14 6.05 9.40 -13.48
CA ASP A 14 7.02 9.40 -14.57
C ASP A 14 8.42 9.76 -14.05
N GLY A 15 9.42 9.26 -14.75
CA GLY A 15 10.82 9.65 -14.50
C GLY A 15 11.56 8.74 -13.52
N TYR A 16 10.91 7.68 -13.02
CA TYR A 16 11.51 6.76 -12.05
C TYR A 16 11.47 5.31 -12.53
N HIS A 17 11.49 5.10 -13.84
CA HIS A 17 11.47 3.75 -14.45
C HIS A 17 10.30 2.88 -13.95
N ASP A 18 9.15 3.51 -13.73
CA ASP A 18 7.92 2.86 -13.23
C ASP A 18 8.09 2.25 -11.84
N GLN A 19 9.06 2.72 -11.08
CA GLN A 19 9.33 2.21 -9.73
C GLN A 19 8.66 3.01 -8.63
N ILE A 20 8.09 4.18 -8.95
CA ILE A 20 7.41 5.03 -7.97
C ILE A 20 5.96 5.20 -8.40
N ALA A 21 5.06 5.01 -7.46
CA ALA A 21 3.63 5.22 -7.67
C ALA A 21 3.11 6.22 -6.64
N LEU A 22 2.11 6.99 -7.05
CA LEU A 22 1.36 7.83 -6.13
C LEU A 22 0.24 6.97 -5.57
N VAL A 23 0.20 6.83 -4.26
CA VAL A 23 -0.72 5.93 -3.58
C VAL A 23 -1.53 6.70 -2.55
N ASP A 24 -2.83 6.45 -2.53
CA ASP A 24 -3.73 7.02 -1.54
C ASP A 24 -3.74 6.11 -0.32
N VAL A 25 -3.28 6.65 0.80
CA VAL A 25 -3.24 5.95 2.08
C VAL A 25 -4.16 6.71 3.04
N SER A 26 -5.36 6.20 3.22
CA SER A 26 -6.36 6.79 4.13
C SER A 26 -6.61 8.27 3.84
N GLY A 27 -6.71 8.63 2.57
CA GLY A 27 -6.96 10.01 2.14
C GLY A 27 -5.72 10.85 1.92
N ALA A 28 -4.54 10.37 2.29
CA ALA A 28 -3.28 11.07 2.08
C ALA A 28 -2.55 10.45 0.89
N ARG A 29 -2.08 11.29 -0.02
CA ARG A 29 -1.33 10.83 -1.20
C ARG A 29 0.14 10.76 -0.85
N ARG A 30 0.76 9.61 -1.13
CA ARG A 30 2.17 9.39 -0.84
C ARG A 30 2.85 8.73 -2.02
N LYS A 31 4.12 9.04 -2.22
CA LYS A 31 4.96 8.36 -3.19
C LYS A 31 5.48 7.09 -2.55
N VAL A 32 5.28 5.97 -3.23
CA VAL A 32 5.65 4.66 -2.71
C VAL A 32 6.47 3.94 -3.76
N ASN A 33 7.52 3.26 -3.33
CA ASN A 33 8.35 2.47 -4.23
C ASN A 33 7.65 1.14 -4.52
N VAL A 34 7.33 0.91 -5.79
CA VAL A 34 6.65 -0.31 -6.25
C VAL A 34 7.59 -1.22 -7.03
N GLY A 35 8.88 -0.98 -6.97
CA GLY A 35 9.86 -1.75 -7.73
C GLY A 35 9.96 -3.22 -7.35
N ILE A 36 9.55 -3.58 -6.13
CA ILE A 36 9.52 -4.98 -5.69
C ILE A 36 8.48 -5.79 -6.48
N LEU A 37 7.45 -5.13 -6.99
CA LEU A 37 6.35 -5.79 -7.70
C LEU A 37 6.64 -5.95 -9.20
N GLN A 38 7.86 -6.30 -9.57
CA GLN A 38 8.26 -6.37 -10.97
C GLN A 38 7.54 -7.46 -11.76
N ASP A 39 7.24 -8.58 -11.11
CA ASP A 39 6.55 -9.69 -11.77
C ASP A 39 5.08 -9.39 -12.04
N ASP A 40 4.50 -8.50 -11.26
CA ASP A 40 3.13 -8.07 -11.42
C ASP A 40 3.05 -6.59 -11.08
N PRO A 41 3.46 -5.72 -12.01
CA PRO A 41 3.58 -4.28 -11.73
C PRO A 41 2.29 -3.65 -11.25
N ALA A 42 2.40 -2.72 -10.32
CA ALA A 42 1.25 -1.98 -9.83
C ALA A 42 0.68 -1.09 -10.93
N ARG A 43 -0.63 -0.99 -10.97
CA ARG A 43 -1.37 -0.17 -11.93
C ARG A 43 -2.36 0.71 -11.20
N PRO A 44 -2.77 1.83 -11.80
CA PRO A 44 -3.80 2.66 -11.19
C PRO A 44 -5.04 1.84 -10.85
N GLY A 45 -5.53 2.01 -9.64
CA GLY A 45 -6.68 1.25 -9.13
C GLY A 45 -6.32 0.01 -8.34
N ASP A 46 -5.06 -0.44 -8.40
CA ASP A 46 -4.62 -1.59 -7.62
C ASP A 46 -4.48 -1.24 -6.15
N TRP A 47 -4.73 -2.23 -5.32
CA TRP A 47 -4.46 -2.12 -3.89
C TRP A 47 -3.12 -2.77 -3.58
N VAL A 48 -2.32 -2.11 -2.75
CA VAL A 48 -1.01 -2.60 -2.34
C VAL A 48 -0.86 -2.51 -0.83
N ILE A 49 -0.04 -3.37 -0.29
CA ILE A 49 0.34 -3.31 1.12
C ILE A 49 1.71 -2.64 1.20
N ILE A 50 1.79 -1.60 1.99
CA ILE A 50 2.97 -0.73 2.09
C ILE A 50 3.66 -0.96 3.42
N HIS A 51 4.97 -1.15 3.38
CA HIS A 51 5.79 -1.28 4.57
C HIS A 51 7.06 -0.45 4.37
N MET A 52 7.28 0.52 5.26
CA MET A 52 8.45 1.40 5.24
C MET A 52 8.67 2.08 3.89
N GLY A 53 7.59 2.52 3.25
CA GLY A 53 7.67 3.24 1.98
C GLY A 53 7.76 2.36 0.74
N PHE A 54 7.70 1.03 0.90
CA PHE A 54 7.74 0.07 -0.21
C PHE A 54 6.42 -0.69 -0.28
N ALA A 55 5.91 -0.85 -1.49
CA ALA A 55 4.79 -1.75 -1.73
C ALA A 55 5.36 -3.17 -1.80
N VAL A 56 5.02 -3.99 -0.82
CA VAL A 56 5.61 -5.33 -0.68
C VAL A 56 4.76 -6.42 -1.31
N GLU A 57 3.45 -6.17 -1.48
CA GLU A 57 2.57 -7.12 -2.15
C GLU A 57 1.33 -6.41 -2.66
N LYS A 58 0.66 -7.03 -3.63
CA LYS A 58 -0.64 -6.57 -4.08
C LYS A 58 -1.74 -7.26 -3.30
N THR A 59 -2.85 -6.57 -3.18
CA THR A 59 -4.05 -7.15 -2.58
C THR A 59 -5.28 -6.65 -3.35
N ASP A 60 -6.46 -7.04 -2.92
CA ASP A 60 -7.71 -6.53 -3.44
C ASP A 60 -8.37 -5.65 -2.39
N GLU A 61 -9.55 -5.13 -2.73
CA GLU A 61 -10.28 -4.28 -1.81
C GLU A 61 -10.61 -4.99 -0.50
N ALA A 62 -10.99 -6.25 -0.57
CA ALA A 62 -11.31 -7.05 0.62
C ALA A 62 -10.06 -7.27 1.48
N GLY A 63 -8.92 -7.57 0.85
CA GLY A 63 -7.66 -7.74 1.57
C GLY A 63 -7.19 -6.45 2.22
N ALA A 64 -7.38 -5.32 1.52
CA ALA A 64 -7.04 -4.01 2.06
C ALA A 64 -7.90 -3.68 3.28
N ALA A 65 -9.19 -3.97 3.23
CA ALA A 65 -10.08 -3.75 4.36
C ALA A 65 -9.69 -4.61 5.55
N ALA A 66 -9.34 -5.87 5.30
CA ALA A 66 -8.89 -6.77 6.37
C ALA A 66 -7.60 -6.29 7.01
N ALA A 67 -6.66 -5.79 6.21
CA ALA A 67 -5.40 -5.24 6.73
C ALA A 67 -5.66 -4.01 7.59
N LEU A 68 -6.57 -3.15 7.16
CA LEU A 68 -6.93 -1.96 7.91
C LEU A 68 -7.61 -2.32 9.22
N ASP A 69 -8.49 -3.30 9.22
CA ASP A 69 -9.15 -3.78 10.45
C ASP A 69 -8.12 -4.36 11.42
N GLY A 70 -7.14 -5.08 10.92
CA GLY A 70 -6.04 -5.59 11.75
C GLY A 70 -5.27 -4.49 12.42
N LEU A 71 -4.97 -3.42 11.68
CA LEU A 71 -4.29 -2.26 12.23
C LEU A 71 -5.12 -1.55 13.29
N ARG A 72 -6.42 -1.44 13.07
CA ARG A 72 -7.32 -0.83 14.07
C ARG A 72 -7.36 -1.64 15.35
N LEU A 73 -7.44 -2.96 15.22
CA LEU A 73 -7.46 -3.83 16.38
C LEU A 73 -6.18 -3.72 17.19
N LEU A 74 -5.04 -3.64 16.50
CA LEU A 74 -3.76 -3.44 17.18
C LEU A 74 -3.70 -2.08 17.85
N GLY A 75 -4.20 -1.04 17.18
CA GLY A 75 -4.25 0.29 17.75
C GLY A 75 -5.08 0.34 19.02
N HIS A 76 -6.24 -0.33 19.02
CA HIS A 76 -7.08 -0.41 20.20
C HIS A 76 -6.46 -1.24 21.30
N GLY A 77 -5.77 -2.31 20.93
CA GLY A 77 -5.09 -3.17 21.89
C GLY A 77 -3.94 -2.49 22.61
N ASP A 78 -3.33 -1.51 21.99
CA ASP A 78 -2.22 -0.77 22.55
C ASP A 78 -2.66 0.32 23.52
N LEU A 79 -3.91 0.67 23.50
CA LEU A 79 -4.43 1.71 24.38
C LEU A 79 -4.79 1.12 25.72
N PRO A 80 -4.14 1.57 26.77
CA PRO A 80 -4.46 1.13 28.12
C PRO A 80 -5.87 1.58 28.52
#